data_6b26a30d7a480b5a7d126152c68dcd85
#
_entry.id   6b26a30d7a480b5a7d126152c68dcd85
#
_cell.length_a   1.000
_cell.length_b   1.000
_cell.length_c   1.000
_cell.angle_alpha   90.00
_cell.angle_beta   90.00
_cell.angle_gamma   90.00
#
_symmetry.space_group_name_H-M   'P 1'
#
loop_
_entity.id
_entity.type
_entity.pdbx_description
1 polymer ?
#
loop_
_entity_poly.entity_id
_entity_poly.type
_entity_poly.pdbx_seq_one_letter_code
_entity_poly.pdbx_strand_id
1 'polypeptide(L)'
;MTKQNENEKTPEQKKAALMLLVYVSILMVVIMFLTIALIKMNGEWVSFSWFMNGDRAFSVRVLLLSMVSAMVFGFIDNAGLFFGMSALDPYLPGGELEKAGWGNTFSDGVGAFMGAFIGKIISILSGFDGQGPIYGDFLGVIIGCIIGIYIPKMITGKK
;
A
#
# COMPACT_ATOMS: atom_id res chain seq x y z
N MET A 1 39.95 -17.10 -2.97
CA MET A 1 38.91 -16.48 -2.13
C MET A 1 37.66 -16.36 -2.95
N THR A 2 36.77 -17.31 -2.83
CA THR A 2 35.47 -17.37 -3.55
C THR A 2 34.56 -16.32 -2.97
N LYS A 3 34.17 -15.33 -3.76
CA LYS A 3 33.06 -14.41 -3.40
C LYS A 3 31.79 -15.26 -3.31
N GLN A 4 31.38 -15.64 -2.10
CA GLN A 4 30.05 -16.15 -1.87
C GLN A 4 29.06 -15.10 -2.34
N ASN A 5 28.15 -15.51 -3.22
CA ASN A 5 27.04 -14.69 -3.70
C ASN A 5 26.13 -14.38 -2.49
N GLU A 6 26.26 -13.22 -1.87
CA GLU A 6 25.46 -12.75 -0.72
C GLU A 6 23.96 -12.65 -1.02
N ASN A 7 23.55 -12.92 -2.27
CA ASN A 7 22.16 -12.77 -2.73
C ASN A 7 21.36 -14.09 -2.80
N GLU A 8 21.93 -15.22 -2.48
CA GLU A 8 21.22 -16.50 -2.57
C GLU A 8 20.57 -16.84 -1.22
N LYS A 9 19.26 -16.55 -1.13
CA LYS A 9 18.46 -16.87 0.07
C LYS A 9 18.49 -18.37 0.34
N THR A 10 18.70 -18.74 1.61
CA THR A 10 18.66 -20.12 2.04
C THR A 10 17.30 -20.76 1.79
N PRO A 11 17.22 -22.11 1.65
CA PRO A 11 15.93 -22.80 1.52
C PRO A 11 14.96 -22.49 2.66
N GLU A 12 15.47 -22.33 3.88
CA GLU A 12 14.66 -21.95 5.05
C GLU A 12 14.08 -20.53 4.93
N GLN A 13 14.86 -19.58 4.46
CA GLN A 13 14.37 -18.20 4.23
C GLN A 13 13.29 -18.17 3.12
N LYS A 14 13.45 -18.95 2.06
CA LYS A 14 12.44 -19.07 1.00
C LYS A 14 11.15 -19.69 1.55
N LYS A 15 11.26 -20.73 2.38
CA LYS A 15 10.13 -21.39 3.03
C LYS A 15 9.41 -20.43 3.99
N ALA A 16 10.14 -19.69 4.82
CA ALA A 16 9.58 -18.72 5.74
C ALA A 16 8.82 -17.60 4.99
N ALA A 17 9.39 -17.06 3.91
CA ALA A 17 8.72 -16.06 3.09
C ALA A 17 7.44 -16.60 2.44
N LEU A 18 7.46 -17.85 1.92
CA LEU A 18 6.27 -18.48 1.36
C LEU A 18 5.19 -18.69 2.43
N MET A 19 5.56 -19.17 3.61
CA MET A 19 4.62 -19.35 4.72
C MET A 19 3.99 -18.01 5.14
N LEU A 20 4.76 -16.94 5.22
CA LEU A 20 4.25 -15.60 5.52
C LEU A 20 3.21 -15.16 4.48
N LEU A 21 3.50 -15.31 3.19
CA LEU A 21 2.56 -14.99 2.11
C LEU A 21 1.26 -15.79 2.24
N VAL A 22 1.36 -17.08 2.54
CA VAL A 22 0.19 -17.95 2.76
C VAL A 22 -0.64 -17.47 3.95
N TYR A 23 -0.01 -17.19 5.09
CA TYR A 23 -0.72 -16.70 6.28
C TYR A 23 -1.40 -15.36 6.04
N VAL A 24 -0.73 -14.40 5.40
CA VAL A 24 -1.32 -13.11 5.07
C VAL A 24 -2.50 -13.29 4.11
N SER A 25 -2.38 -14.15 3.11
CA SER A 25 -3.47 -14.43 2.17
C SER A 25 -4.69 -15.06 2.87
N ILE A 26 -4.45 -16.02 3.77
CA ILE A 26 -5.53 -16.63 4.57
C ILE A 26 -6.20 -15.56 5.45
N LEU A 27 -5.42 -14.73 6.14
CA LEU A 27 -5.94 -13.66 6.97
C LEU A 27 -6.81 -12.69 6.18
N MET A 28 -6.36 -12.27 4.99
CA MET A 28 -7.16 -11.41 4.09
C MET A 28 -8.49 -12.06 3.72
N VAL A 29 -8.48 -13.33 3.33
CA VAL A 29 -9.71 -14.08 2.99
C VAL A 29 -10.65 -14.15 4.19
N VAL A 30 -10.14 -14.46 5.39
CA VAL A 30 -10.94 -14.50 6.62
C VAL A 30 -11.58 -13.15 6.93
N ILE A 31 -10.81 -12.06 6.84
CA ILE A 31 -11.33 -10.69 7.06
C ILE A 31 -12.43 -10.37 6.04
N MET A 32 -12.24 -10.71 4.77
CA MET A 32 -13.27 -10.50 3.73
C MET A 32 -14.56 -11.24 4.06
N PHE A 33 -14.47 -12.52 4.45
CA PHE A 33 -15.65 -13.31 4.83
C PHE A 33 -16.35 -12.76 6.07
N LEU A 34 -15.60 -12.37 7.09
CA LEU A 34 -16.14 -11.75 8.31
C LEU A 34 -16.87 -10.44 7.97
N THR A 35 -16.28 -9.60 7.14
CA THR A 35 -16.89 -8.33 6.71
C THR A 35 -18.21 -8.58 5.97
N ILE A 36 -18.23 -9.50 5.01
CA ILE A 36 -19.46 -9.87 4.28
C ILE A 36 -20.53 -10.42 5.24
N ALA A 37 -20.12 -11.26 6.20
CA ALA A 37 -21.04 -11.79 7.20
C ALA A 37 -21.64 -10.70 8.08
N LEU A 38 -20.86 -9.72 8.52
CA LEU A 38 -21.31 -8.57 9.31
C LEU A 38 -22.30 -7.70 8.53
N ILE A 39 -22.03 -7.42 7.26
CA ILE A 39 -22.93 -6.67 6.38
C ILE A 39 -24.27 -7.38 6.28
N LYS A 40 -24.24 -8.69 6.03
CA LYS A 40 -25.47 -9.52 5.96
C LYS A 40 -26.24 -9.56 7.27
N MET A 41 -25.56 -9.63 8.41
CA MET A 41 -26.18 -9.60 9.73
C MET A 41 -26.89 -8.29 10.03
N ASN A 42 -26.41 -7.18 9.48
CA ASN A 42 -27.04 -5.85 9.58
C ASN A 42 -28.23 -5.66 8.60
N GLY A 43 -28.63 -6.73 7.89
CA GLY A 43 -29.78 -6.68 6.96
C GLY A 43 -29.45 -6.08 5.59
N GLU A 44 -28.18 -5.73 5.35
CA GLU A 44 -27.73 -5.22 4.07
C GLU A 44 -27.37 -6.37 3.15
N TRP A 45 -27.79 -6.30 1.89
CA TRP A 45 -27.43 -7.29 0.89
C TRP A 45 -26.58 -6.64 -0.19
N VAL A 46 -25.29 -6.97 -0.19
CA VAL A 46 -24.33 -6.42 -1.15
C VAL A 46 -23.91 -7.52 -2.12
N SER A 47 -24.06 -7.27 -3.43
CA SER A 47 -23.57 -8.18 -4.46
C SER A 47 -22.04 -8.09 -4.56
N PHE A 48 -21.40 -9.17 -5.01
CA PHE A 48 -19.95 -9.14 -5.27
C PHE A 48 -19.58 -8.04 -6.27
N SER A 49 -20.41 -7.80 -7.28
CA SER A 49 -20.20 -6.71 -8.24
C SER A 49 -20.23 -5.33 -7.58
N TRP A 50 -21.17 -5.11 -6.67
CA TRP A 50 -21.23 -3.88 -5.90
C TRP A 50 -19.98 -3.69 -5.02
N PHE A 51 -19.56 -4.76 -4.35
CA PHE A 51 -18.37 -4.74 -3.53
C PHE A 51 -17.11 -4.38 -4.32
N MET A 52 -16.99 -4.91 -5.54
CA MET A 52 -15.83 -4.65 -6.39
C MET A 52 -15.86 -3.28 -7.10
N ASN A 53 -17.03 -2.83 -7.53
CA ASN A 53 -17.19 -1.65 -8.40
C ASN A 53 -17.88 -0.46 -7.72
N GLY A 54 -18.46 -0.65 -6.53
CA GLY A 54 -19.38 0.31 -5.92
C GLY A 54 -20.73 0.37 -6.63
N ASP A 55 -21.52 1.40 -6.35
CA ASP A 55 -22.85 1.62 -6.93
C ASP A 55 -22.83 2.08 -8.40
N ARG A 56 -21.67 2.25 -8.98
CA ARG A 56 -21.51 2.88 -10.29
C ARG A 56 -21.16 1.87 -11.37
N ALA A 57 -21.68 2.14 -12.57
CA ALA A 57 -21.18 1.46 -13.76
C ALA A 57 -19.68 1.75 -13.94
N PHE A 58 -18.94 0.77 -14.44
CA PHE A 58 -17.51 0.92 -14.71
C PHE A 58 -17.23 2.16 -15.55
N SER A 59 -16.32 2.99 -15.08
CA SER A 59 -15.85 4.19 -15.80
C SER A 59 -14.34 4.33 -15.61
N VAL A 60 -13.63 4.45 -16.74
CA VAL A 60 -12.17 4.69 -16.72
C VAL A 60 -11.84 5.98 -15.96
N ARG A 61 -12.67 7.03 -16.09
CA ARG A 61 -12.49 8.27 -15.35
C ARG A 61 -12.56 8.04 -13.84
N VAL A 62 -13.57 7.32 -13.38
CA VAL A 62 -13.74 7.00 -11.95
C VAL A 62 -12.57 6.16 -11.44
N LEU A 63 -12.15 5.15 -12.21
CA LEU A 63 -10.98 4.34 -11.91
C LEU A 63 -9.72 5.21 -11.75
N LEU A 64 -9.42 6.05 -12.72
CA LEU A 64 -8.23 6.90 -12.67
C LEU A 64 -8.26 7.89 -11.50
N LEU A 65 -9.42 8.49 -11.22
CA LEU A 65 -9.57 9.42 -10.09
C LEU A 65 -9.40 8.72 -8.74
N SER A 66 -9.92 7.51 -8.56
CA SER A 66 -9.72 6.73 -7.33
C SER A 66 -8.27 6.33 -7.14
N MET A 67 -7.56 6.00 -8.21
CA MET A 67 -6.15 5.62 -8.14
C MET A 67 -5.22 6.73 -7.66
N VAL A 68 -5.52 8.01 -7.94
CA VAL A 68 -4.56 9.11 -7.69
C VAL A 68 -4.25 9.27 -6.20
N SER A 69 -5.26 9.26 -5.34
CA SER A 69 -5.07 9.35 -3.88
C SER A 69 -4.20 8.22 -3.35
N ALA A 70 -4.50 7.00 -3.78
CA ALA A 70 -3.78 5.79 -3.42
C ALA A 70 -2.33 5.77 -3.98
N MET A 71 -2.14 6.31 -5.20
CA MET A 71 -0.79 6.49 -5.78
C MET A 71 0.05 7.47 -4.96
N VAL A 72 -0.53 8.59 -4.53
CA VAL A 72 0.17 9.58 -3.69
C VAL A 72 0.56 8.93 -2.36
N PHE A 73 -0.35 8.18 -1.73
CA PHE A 73 -0.04 7.41 -0.52
C PHE A 73 1.18 6.51 -0.74
N GLY A 74 1.09 5.58 -1.71
CA GLY A 74 2.16 4.60 -1.96
C GLY A 74 3.50 5.24 -2.37
N PHE A 75 3.45 6.35 -3.14
CA PHE A 75 4.65 7.09 -3.50
C PHE A 75 5.34 7.69 -2.27
N ILE A 76 4.59 8.39 -1.42
CA ILE A 76 5.15 9.06 -0.24
C ILE A 76 5.63 8.05 0.79
N ASP A 77 4.89 6.95 0.98
CA ASP A 77 5.30 5.87 1.87
C ASP A 77 6.69 5.33 1.49
N ASN A 78 6.88 4.86 0.27
CA ASN A 78 8.15 4.29 -0.14
C ASN A 78 9.27 5.33 -0.35
N ALA A 79 8.96 6.52 -0.87
CA ALA A 79 9.94 7.59 -0.97
C ALA A 79 10.35 8.09 0.44
N GLY A 80 9.40 8.15 1.37
CA GLY A 80 9.63 8.48 2.78
C GLY A 80 10.54 7.48 3.46
N LEU A 81 10.32 6.18 3.25
CA LEU A 81 11.21 5.13 3.74
C LEU A 81 12.62 5.27 3.14
N PHE A 82 12.72 5.52 1.85
CA PHE A 82 14.01 5.64 1.16
C PHE A 82 14.85 6.81 1.69
N PHE A 83 14.25 7.98 1.87
CA PHE A 83 14.94 9.17 2.36
C PHE A 83 14.96 9.28 3.88
N GLY A 84 13.87 8.89 4.53
CA GLY A 84 13.65 9.06 5.96
C GLY A 84 14.46 8.11 6.82
N MET A 85 14.60 6.84 6.41
CA MET A 85 15.27 5.85 7.24
C MET A 85 16.72 6.20 7.52
N SER A 86 17.50 6.64 6.52
CA SER A 86 18.89 7.02 6.72
C SER A 86 19.06 8.28 7.58
N ALA A 87 18.08 9.17 7.59
CA ALA A 87 18.08 10.39 8.39
C ALA A 87 17.58 10.16 9.82
N LEU A 88 16.56 9.32 9.99
CA LEU A 88 15.91 9.08 11.28
C LEU A 88 16.56 7.96 12.10
N ASP A 89 17.22 7.00 11.44
CA ASP A 89 17.82 5.83 12.09
C ASP A 89 18.65 6.13 13.35
N PRO A 90 19.49 7.18 13.40
CA PRO A 90 20.24 7.51 14.60
C PRO A 90 19.39 7.94 15.80
N TYR A 91 18.16 8.39 15.56
CA TYR A 91 17.25 8.93 16.58
C TYR A 91 16.17 7.92 17.01
N LEU A 92 16.00 6.82 16.26
CA LEU A 92 14.98 5.83 16.53
C LEU A 92 15.47 4.82 17.58
N PRO A 93 14.62 4.47 18.57
CA PRO A 93 14.95 3.47 19.60
C PRO A 93 14.89 2.05 19.02
N GLY A 94 15.60 1.14 19.68
CA GLY A 94 15.51 -0.29 19.40
C GLY A 94 16.51 -0.83 18.38
N GLY A 95 16.35 -2.10 18.03
CA GLY A 95 17.15 -2.78 17.01
C GLY A 95 16.70 -2.46 15.59
N GLU A 96 17.41 -3.00 14.57
CA GLU A 96 17.16 -2.71 13.16
C GLU A 96 15.70 -2.93 12.73
N LEU A 97 15.06 -4.00 13.21
CA LEU A 97 13.68 -4.30 12.88
C LEU A 97 12.68 -3.30 13.49
N GLU A 98 12.93 -2.89 14.74
CA GLU A 98 12.10 -1.89 15.43
C GLU A 98 12.23 -0.52 14.76
N LYS A 99 13.43 -0.11 14.39
CA LYS A 99 13.69 1.12 13.66
C LYS A 99 13.01 1.11 12.29
N ALA A 100 13.07 -0.01 11.56
CA ALA A 100 12.35 -0.18 10.31
C ALA A 100 10.83 -0.05 10.52
N GLY A 101 10.28 -0.61 11.60
CA GLY A 101 8.87 -0.46 11.96
C GLY A 101 8.47 0.99 12.25
N TRP A 102 9.28 1.72 13.01
CA TRP A 102 9.06 3.15 13.26
C TRP A 102 9.12 3.98 11.99
N GLY A 103 10.11 3.72 11.13
CA GLY A 103 10.24 4.40 9.85
C GLY A 103 9.02 4.17 8.95
N ASN A 104 8.54 2.93 8.87
CA ASN A 104 7.32 2.58 8.15
C ASN A 104 6.08 3.27 8.75
N THR A 105 5.92 3.26 10.07
CA THR A 105 4.80 3.95 10.74
C THR A 105 4.77 5.43 10.42
N PHE A 106 5.92 6.08 10.38
CA PHE A 106 6.02 7.49 10.05
C PHE A 106 5.70 7.76 8.57
N SER A 107 6.27 6.98 7.65
CA SER A 107 6.03 7.13 6.21
C SER A 107 4.57 6.83 5.83
N ASP A 108 3.99 5.79 6.44
CA ASP A 108 2.56 5.47 6.30
C ASP A 108 1.67 6.62 6.77
N GLY A 109 1.97 7.20 7.93
CA GLY A 109 1.20 8.33 8.48
C GLY A 109 1.23 9.55 7.56
N VAL A 110 2.42 9.94 7.08
CA VAL A 110 2.58 11.06 6.14
C VAL A 110 1.92 10.74 4.81
N GLY A 111 2.11 9.53 4.29
CA GLY A 111 1.52 9.06 3.05
C GLY A 111 -0.01 9.07 3.10
N ALA A 112 -0.59 8.58 4.19
CA ALA A 112 -2.03 8.58 4.40
C ALA A 112 -2.62 10.01 4.46
N PHE A 113 -1.95 10.92 5.18
CA PHE A 113 -2.34 12.33 5.23
C PHE A 113 -2.32 12.97 3.85
N MET A 114 -1.23 12.83 3.10
CA MET A 114 -1.07 13.43 1.78
C MET A 114 -2.00 12.80 0.74
N GLY A 115 -2.19 11.48 0.79
CA GLY A 115 -3.16 10.78 -0.06
C GLY A 115 -4.58 11.28 0.17
N ALA A 116 -5.00 11.40 1.44
CA ALA A 116 -6.30 11.93 1.79
C ALA A 116 -6.47 13.41 1.38
N PHE A 117 -5.42 14.23 1.56
CA PHE A 117 -5.41 15.63 1.16
C PHE A 117 -5.60 15.79 -0.35
N ILE A 118 -4.84 15.04 -1.16
CA ILE A 118 -4.98 15.04 -2.62
C ILE A 118 -6.34 14.49 -3.05
N GLY A 119 -6.82 13.42 -2.39
CA GLY A 119 -8.17 12.88 -2.63
C GLY A 119 -9.26 13.93 -2.42
N LYS A 120 -9.12 14.76 -1.37
CA LYS A 120 -10.06 15.86 -1.12
C LYS A 120 -10.02 16.95 -2.19
N ILE A 121 -8.82 17.30 -2.67
CA ILE A 121 -8.66 18.23 -3.79
C ILE A 121 -9.33 17.69 -5.05
N ILE A 122 -9.09 16.42 -5.38
CA ILE A 122 -9.71 15.75 -6.54
C ILE A 122 -11.23 15.77 -6.41
N SER A 123 -11.76 15.46 -5.23
CA SER A 123 -13.20 15.51 -4.96
C SER A 123 -13.79 16.88 -5.27
N ILE A 124 -13.15 17.95 -4.79
CA ILE A 124 -13.60 19.32 -5.00
C ILE A 124 -13.55 19.72 -6.48
N LEU A 125 -12.46 19.41 -7.17
CA LEU A 125 -12.24 19.85 -8.55
C LEU A 125 -13.00 19.03 -9.59
N SER A 126 -13.21 17.74 -9.33
CA SER A 126 -13.82 16.80 -10.31
C SER A 126 -15.27 16.44 -10.03
N GLY A 127 -15.77 16.78 -8.82
CA GLY A 127 -17.05 16.28 -8.33
C GLY A 127 -17.03 14.78 -7.99
N PHE A 128 -15.85 14.16 -7.93
CA PHE A 128 -15.71 12.75 -7.57
C PHE A 128 -15.84 12.60 -6.05
N ASP A 129 -16.73 11.71 -5.59
CA ASP A 129 -17.04 11.53 -4.16
C ASP A 129 -16.03 10.63 -3.41
N GLY A 130 -14.96 10.20 -4.08
CA GLY A 130 -13.93 9.34 -3.49
C GLY A 130 -14.27 7.85 -3.53
N GLN A 131 -15.46 7.47 -3.98
CA GLN A 131 -15.83 6.06 -4.09
C GLN A 131 -15.56 5.53 -5.49
N GLY A 132 -14.49 4.76 -5.62
CA GLY A 132 -14.11 4.06 -6.82
C GLY A 132 -14.07 2.55 -6.61
N PRO A 133 -13.79 1.78 -7.67
CA PRO A 133 -13.61 0.34 -7.54
C PRO A 133 -12.41 0.02 -6.63
N ILE A 134 -12.55 -0.97 -5.76
CA ILE A 134 -11.49 -1.39 -4.79
C ILE A 134 -10.15 -1.68 -5.49
N TYR A 135 -10.20 -2.28 -6.68
CA TYR A 135 -8.98 -2.54 -7.45
C TYR A 135 -8.31 -1.25 -7.95
N GLY A 136 -9.01 -0.12 -8.01
CA GLY A 136 -8.42 1.18 -8.31
C GLY A 136 -7.45 1.61 -7.22
N ASP A 137 -7.88 1.59 -5.97
CA ASP A 137 -7.02 1.91 -4.82
C ASP A 137 -5.84 0.94 -4.74
N PHE A 138 -6.09 -0.36 -4.91
CA PHE A 138 -5.03 -1.38 -4.93
C PHE A 138 -3.97 -1.11 -6.00
N LEU A 139 -4.38 -0.87 -7.25
CA LEU A 139 -3.46 -0.56 -8.34
C LEU A 139 -2.75 0.78 -8.11
N GLY A 140 -3.45 1.76 -7.57
CA GLY A 140 -2.88 3.06 -7.22
C GLY A 140 -1.75 2.91 -6.22
N VAL A 141 -1.96 2.20 -5.12
CA VAL A 141 -0.89 1.94 -4.12
C VAL A 141 0.31 1.25 -4.75
N ILE A 142 0.10 0.17 -5.51
CA ILE A 142 1.21 -0.57 -6.14
C ILE A 142 2.02 0.33 -7.06
N ILE A 143 1.35 1.07 -7.95
CA ILE A 143 2.03 1.97 -8.88
C ILE A 143 2.78 3.07 -8.12
N GLY A 144 2.14 3.68 -7.11
CA GLY A 144 2.75 4.67 -6.26
C GLY A 144 4.00 4.15 -5.54
N CYS A 145 3.91 2.96 -4.95
CA CYS A 145 5.03 2.31 -4.28
C CYS A 145 6.20 2.05 -5.23
N ILE A 146 5.92 1.54 -6.43
CA ILE A 146 6.95 1.30 -7.45
C ILE A 146 7.65 2.62 -7.82
N ILE A 147 6.89 3.67 -8.09
CA ILE A 147 7.43 4.99 -8.42
C ILE A 147 8.23 5.55 -7.24
N GLY A 148 7.74 5.39 -6.00
CA GLY A 148 8.40 5.81 -4.77
C GLY A 148 9.72 5.10 -4.48
N ILE A 149 9.94 3.91 -5.02
CA ILE A 149 11.23 3.20 -4.97
C ILE A 149 12.18 3.71 -6.06
N TYR A 150 11.69 3.78 -7.30
CA TYR A 150 12.57 4.03 -8.45
C TYR A 150 12.98 5.49 -8.60
N ILE A 151 12.10 6.45 -8.36
CA ILE A 151 12.44 7.88 -8.49
C ILE A 151 13.55 8.29 -7.51
N PRO A 152 13.46 8.02 -6.19
CA PRO A 152 14.54 8.33 -5.26
C PRO A 152 15.85 7.64 -5.63
N LYS A 153 15.80 6.39 -6.06
CA LYS A 153 16.98 5.64 -6.52
C LYS A 153 17.66 6.31 -7.73
N MET A 154 16.86 6.76 -8.70
CA MET A 154 17.39 7.47 -9.88
C MET A 154 18.04 8.82 -9.51
N ILE A 155 17.41 9.58 -8.61
CA ILE A 155 17.90 10.90 -8.20
C ILE A 155 19.19 10.77 -7.39
N THR A 156 19.27 9.79 -6.49
CA THR A 156 20.42 9.63 -5.57
C THR A 156 21.58 8.84 -6.15
N GLY A 157 21.38 8.13 -7.26
CA GLY A 157 22.38 7.23 -7.84
C GLY A 157 22.77 6.06 -6.93
N LYS A 158 22.09 5.87 -5.80
CA LYS A 158 22.34 4.74 -4.89
C LYS A 158 21.86 3.44 -5.55
N LYS A 159 22.76 2.45 -5.59
CA LYS A 159 22.46 1.09 -6.09
C LYS A 159 21.86 0.23 -4.99
#